data_80d058f0f3af5002df6b0ff4c2b07089
#
_entry.id   80d058f0f3af5002df6b0ff4c2b07089
#
_cell.length_a   1.000
_cell.length_b   1.000
_cell.length_c   1.000
_cell.angle_alpha   90.00
_cell.angle_beta   90.00
_cell.angle_gamma   90.00
#
_symmetry.space_group_name_H-M   'P 1'
#
loop_
_entity.id
_entity.type
_entity.pdbx_description
1 polymer ?
#
loop_
_entity_poly.entity_id
_entity_poly.type
_entity_poly.pdbx_seq_one_letter_code
_entity_poly.pdbx_strand_id
1 'polypeptide(L)'
;MRPFHCALAGLASLVVGACGSGDDGSHAPPAPRANADSAHTPAPIGDLMDEARERGLIWTNLSGEPAKATVLEANGPGVAVLDLERDGDLDLVFSQGCATLADLLSGPGAELAIFANDGHGQFSRRPSPAVHGWWTGLAVGDLDNDGDQDLVAGGFGQLQSLLQNDAGELVPAADLLQGGGGARLVPGAARAPGQAPLWLTSLALLDGDRDGVLDLYAGAYLELDPLAPPRGSLGNGALAVPCKWKGHEVFCGPHGMPPQADRYYRGVGDGSFVESSASALPGHVAGYTLAVTPFDFEGDGDTDLYVANDSVANLLLINDGCARFTDVAYSAGVALSMDGRGEAGMGVAFGDVDRDGDLDFALTNFSGEPTALYFANPRGFSNETFRFGLQRETRALLSWSVHLCDFDGDGWLELFTANGHVYPQADLPDTGTSYAQPDTLWRLVARGEERRLTALAPSSARSVLAAPSSSRGSAVGDFDGDGAPDLVIARIDAAPALGMNRFAHAQRIALRCLGPTRSERQGAAGVGRTPADGTGARVTLVPDVPVAEEHALLSQVFTAVGFQSASSAWLHFGLGTARGYRSIRVQWPSGRVEELGPGTAGRRITLREGQGIVAEEPLP
;
A
#
# COMPACT_ATOMS: atom_id res chain seq x y z
N MET A 1 -28.59 -1.15 -27.96
CA MET A 1 -28.31 -2.43 -27.31
C MET A 1 -27.70 -3.37 -28.35
N ARG A 2 -26.40 -3.45 -28.39
CA ARG A 2 -25.64 -4.51 -29.07
C ARG A 2 -24.43 -4.80 -28.19
N PRO A 3 -24.17 -6.06 -27.83
CA PRO A 3 -22.98 -6.41 -27.06
C PRO A 3 -21.76 -6.39 -27.99
N PHE A 4 -20.69 -5.76 -27.55
CA PHE A 4 -19.39 -5.85 -28.17
C PHE A 4 -18.73 -7.18 -27.79
N HIS A 5 -18.29 -7.91 -28.78
CA HIS A 5 -17.61 -9.17 -28.64
C HIS A 5 -16.11 -8.88 -28.56
N CYS A 6 -15.47 -9.28 -27.46
CA CYS A 6 -14.04 -9.54 -27.43
C CYS A 6 -13.76 -10.78 -28.30
N ALA A 7 -12.97 -10.61 -29.34
CA ALA A 7 -12.62 -11.72 -30.25
C ALA A 7 -11.39 -12.44 -29.73
N LEU A 8 -11.54 -13.74 -29.44
CA LEU A 8 -10.44 -14.69 -29.25
C LEU A 8 -9.61 -14.77 -30.54
N ALA A 9 -8.31 -14.55 -30.46
CA ALA A 9 -7.34 -14.96 -31.47
C ALA A 9 -6.33 -15.92 -30.81
N GLY A 10 -6.64 -17.20 -30.89
CA GLY A 10 -5.66 -18.25 -30.66
C GLY A 10 -5.06 -18.68 -32.00
N LEU A 11 -3.73 -18.71 -32.10
CA LEU A 11 -3.04 -19.49 -33.15
C LEU A 11 -1.64 -19.90 -32.65
N ALA A 12 -1.55 -21.15 -32.24
CA ALA A 12 -0.29 -21.84 -32.09
C ALA A 12 0.26 -22.22 -33.48
N SER A 13 1.51 -21.93 -33.78
CA SER A 13 2.24 -22.52 -34.89
C SER A 13 3.62 -22.98 -34.43
N LEU A 14 3.74 -24.28 -34.27
CA LEU A 14 5.04 -24.96 -34.23
C LEU A 14 5.71 -24.82 -35.60
N VAL A 15 6.96 -24.39 -35.64
CA VAL A 15 7.88 -24.63 -36.74
C VAL A 15 9.14 -25.28 -36.20
N VAL A 16 9.35 -26.53 -36.57
CA VAL A 16 10.60 -27.27 -36.46
C VAL A 16 11.45 -26.91 -37.67
N GLY A 17 12.67 -26.45 -37.48
CA GLY A 17 13.61 -26.12 -38.54
C GLY A 17 15.05 -26.45 -38.16
N ALA A 18 15.67 -27.23 -39.00
CA ALA A 18 16.87 -28.02 -38.86
C ALA A 18 18.19 -27.22 -38.71
N CYS A 19 19.19 -27.94 -38.17
CA CYS A 19 20.59 -27.60 -38.06
C CYS A 19 21.23 -27.14 -39.39
N GLY A 20 22.04 -26.08 -39.32
CA GLY A 20 23.03 -25.69 -40.32
C GLY A 20 24.28 -25.16 -39.60
N SER A 21 25.39 -25.83 -39.87
CA SER A 21 26.73 -25.60 -39.34
C SER A 21 27.44 -24.41 -40.02
N GLY A 22 28.25 -23.70 -39.24
CA GLY A 22 29.43 -22.95 -39.76
C GLY A 22 29.38 -21.46 -39.46
N ASP A 23 30.14 -20.93 -38.52
CA ASP A 23 31.44 -20.26 -38.73
C ASP A 23 31.93 -19.64 -37.40
N ASP A 24 33.20 -19.90 -37.14
CA ASP A 24 34.01 -19.34 -36.06
C ASP A 24 34.19 -17.83 -36.25
N GLY A 25 33.57 -17.06 -35.39
CA GLY A 25 33.85 -15.64 -35.21
C GLY A 25 34.11 -15.35 -33.73
N SER A 26 35.37 -15.38 -33.33
CA SER A 26 35.84 -15.02 -32.00
C SER A 26 35.52 -13.55 -31.70
N HIS A 27 34.38 -13.31 -31.03
CA HIS A 27 34.14 -12.06 -30.32
C HIS A 27 34.63 -12.21 -28.89
N ALA A 28 35.71 -11.51 -28.56
CA ALA A 28 36.11 -11.33 -27.18
C ALA A 28 35.01 -10.62 -26.39
N PRO A 29 34.76 -11.03 -25.14
CA PRO A 29 33.78 -10.34 -24.29
C PRO A 29 34.20 -8.89 -24.10
N PRO A 30 33.27 -7.93 -24.04
CA PRO A 30 33.61 -6.56 -23.73
C PRO A 30 34.30 -6.49 -22.37
N ALA A 31 35.35 -5.71 -22.27
CA ALA A 31 36.10 -5.47 -21.04
C ALA A 31 35.14 -4.95 -19.96
N PRO A 32 35.29 -5.37 -18.69
CA PRO A 32 34.46 -4.84 -17.61
C PRO A 32 34.62 -3.32 -17.55
N ARG A 33 33.51 -2.60 -17.62
CA ARG A 33 33.49 -1.15 -17.44
C ARG A 33 34.02 -0.86 -16.04
N ALA A 34 35.08 -0.05 -15.94
CA ALA A 34 35.56 0.44 -14.68
C ALA A 34 34.44 1.29 -14.04
N ASN A 35 33.83 0.79 -12.97
CA ASN A 35 33.02 1.60 -12.11
C ASN A 35 33.91 2.70 -11.52
N ALA A 36 33.63 3.93 -11.86
CA ALA A 36 34.13 5.07 -11.12
C ALA A 36 33.38 5.03 -9.77
N ASP A 37 34.04 4.49 -8.73
CA ASP A 37 33.61 4.66 -7.34
C ASP A 37 33.69 6.18 -7.03
N SER A 38 32.60 6.90 -7.33
CA SER A 38 32.33 8.14 -6.60
C SER A 38 32.01 7.69 -5.19
N ALA A 39 32.96 7.88 -4.27
CA ALA A 39 32.74 7.67 -2.85
C ALA A 39 31.49 8.47 -2.46
N HIS A 40 30.38 7.78 -2.32
CA HIS A 40 29.13 8.35 -1.84
C HIS A 40 29.42 8.85 -0.42
N THR A 41 29.59 10.16 -0.28
CA THR A 41 29.68 10.80 1.03
C THR A 41 28.30 10.64 1.63
N PRO A 42 28.12 9.90 2.73
CA PRO A 42 26.80 9.76 3.34
C PRO A 42 26.26 11.15 3.61
N ALA A 43 25.04 11.42 3.17
CA ALA A 43 24.34 12.65 3.49
C ALA A 43 24.37 12.88 5.00
N PRO A 44 24.42 14.13 5.49
CA PRO A 44 24.38 14.41 6.91
C PRO A 44 23.17 13.71 7.52
N ILE A 45 23.39 13.07 8.67
CA ILE A 45 22.41 12.22 9.35
C ILE A 45 21.21 13.08 9.74
N GLY A 46 20.13 12.99 8.96
CA GLY A 46 18.81 13.48 9.30
C GLY A 46 17.99 12.40 9.97
N ASP A 47 16.73 12.69 10.27
CA ASP A 47 15.80 11.78 10.90
C ASP A 47 14.35 12.17 10.60
N LEU A 48 13.42 11.27 10.88
CA LEU A 48 11.99 11.50 10.93
C LEU A 48 11.61 11.87 12.37
N MET A 49 11.44 13.16 12.65
CA MET A 49 11.20 13.68 14.00
C MET A 49 9.73 13.60 14.36
N ASP A 50 9.36 12.91 15.44
CA ASP A 50 7.98 12.85 15.93
C ASP A 50 7.54 14.23 16.47
N GLU A 51 6.67 14.87 15.72
CA GLU A 51 6.08 16.17 16.01
C GLU A 51 4.54 16.10 16.14
N ALA A 52 3.95 14.88 16.23
CA ALA A 52 2.50 14.70 16.21
C ALA A 52 1.77 15.58 17.23
N ARG A 53 2.23 15.61 18.47
CA ARG A 53 1.60 16.37 19.54
C ARG A 53 1.75 17.88 19.36
N GLU A 54 2.93 18.33 18.97
CA GLU A 54 3.23 19.74 18.71
C GLU A 54 2.41 20.30 17.55
N ARG A 55 2.09 19.40 16.61
CA ARG A 55 1.32 19.72 15.39
C ARG A 55 -0.17 19.42 15.50
N GLY A 56 -0.69 19.18 16.71
CA GLY A 56 -2.13 19.08 16.96
C GLY A 56 -2.77 17.71 16.72
N LEU A 57 -2.01 16.67 16.39
CA LEU A 57 -2.52 15.29 16.32
C LEU A 57 -2.73 14.71 17.73
N ILE A 58 -3.69 15.28 18.45
CA ILE A 58 -4.04 14.92 19.83
C ILE A 58 -5.25 14.00 19.79
N TRP A 59 -4.99 12.71 19.59
CA TRP A 59 -6.00 11.66 19.51
C TRP A 59 -5.38 10.33 19.92
N THR A 60 -6.19 9.42 20.41
CA THR A 60 -5.74 8.06 20.77
C THR A 60 -6.63 7.06 20.04
N ASN A 61 -6.01 6.18 19.28
CA ASN A 61 -6.72 5.06 18.68
C ASN A 61 -7.26 4.13 19.78
N LEU A 62 -8.43 3.57 19.53
CA LEU A 62 -9.03 2.53 20.35
C LEU A 62 -9.14 1.26 19.52
N SER A 63 -8.70 0.13 20.08
CA SER A 63 -8.73 -1.17 19.41
C SER A 63 -9.00 -2.30 20.41
N GLY A 64 -10.17 -2.23 21.06
CA GLY A 64 -10.55 -3.17 22.10
C GLY A 64 -9.82 -3.00 23.42
N GLU A 65 -9.87 -4.04 24.24
CA GLU A 65 -9.20 -4.03 25.54
C GLU A 65 -7.68 -4.27 25.43
N PRO A 66 -6.87 -3.75 26.36
CA PRO A 66 -5.40 -3.95 26.34
C PRO A 66 -4.97 -5.42 26.35
N ALA A 67 -5.75 -6.31 26.95
CA ALA A 67 -5.47 -7.74 27.01
C ALA A 67 -5.61 -8.46 25.64
N LYS A 68 -6.28 -7.84 24.66
CA LYS A 68 -6.54 -8.38 23.33
C LYS A 68 -7.13 -9.79 23.38
N ALA A 69 -8.44 -9.87 23.42
CA ALA A 69 -9.15 -11.15 23.47
C ALA A 69 -9.31 -11.82 22.10
N THR A 70 -9.19 -11.05 21.02
CA THR A 70 -9.40 -11.51 19.65
C THR A 70 -8.40 -10.88 18.67
N VAL A 71 -8.25 -11.52 17.51
CA VAL A 71 -7.44 -10.97 16.40
C VAL A 71 -8.01 -9.64 15.88
N LEU A 72 -9.32 -9.38 16.01
CA LEU A 72 -9.94 -8.11 15.62
C LEU A 72 -9.36 -6.93 16.41
N GLU A 73 -9.16 -7.11 17.72
CA GLU A 73 -8.57 -6.09 18.59
C GLU A 73 -7.07 -5.87 18.34
N ALA A 74 -6.39 -6.86 17.77
CA ALA A 74 -4.95 -6.80 17.49
C ALA A 74 -4.62 -6.33 16.06
N ASN A 75 -5.61 -6.28 15.15
CA ASN A 75 -5.42 -5.86 13.76
C ASN A 75 -5.05 -4.37 13.66
N GLY A 76 -5.77 -3.50 14.34
CA GLY A 76 -5.44 -2.08 14.52
C GLY A 76 -5.86 -1.18 13.35
N PRO A 77 -5.42 0.10 13.39
CA PRO A 77 -5.85 1.15 12.47
C PRO A 77 -4.99 1.27 11.20
N GLY A 78 -5.64 1.71 10.11
CA GLY A 78 -5.01 2.34 8.96
C GLY A 78 -5.05 3.87 9.02
N VAL A 79 -4.39 4.52 8.08
CA VAL A 79 -4.42 5.96 7.86
C VAL A 79 -4.46 6.29 6.38
N ALA A 80 -5.25 7.28 6.01
CA ALA A 80 -5.35 7.79 4.65
C ALA A 80 -4.94 9.27 4.59
N VAL A 81 -4.25 9.64 3.51
CA VAL A 81 -3.80 11.00 3.20
C VAL A 81 -4.59 11.50 1.99
N LEU A 82 -5.25 12.65 2.11
CA LEU A 82 -6.04 13.26 1.05
C LEU A 82 -6.14 14.78 1.26
N ASP A 83 -6.58 15.51 0.24
CA ASP A 83 -6.81 16.96 0.25
C ASP A 83 -8.32 17.21 0.37
N LEU A 84 -8.83 17.49 1.57
CA LEU A 84 -10.27 17.62 1.86
C LEU A 84 -10.87 18.96 1.45
N GLU A 85 -10.13 20.04 1.52
CA GLU A 85 -10.63 21.37 1.19
C GLU A 85 -10.26 21.82 -0.22
N ARG A 86 -9.54 21.02 -1.00
CA ARG A 86 -9.00 21.32 -2.35
C ARG A 86 -8.07 22.55 -2.32
N ASP A 87 -7.37 22.75 -1.21
CA ASP A 87 -6.44 23.86 -1.01
C ASP A 87 -4.98 23.49 -1.27
N GLY A 88 -4.73 22.19 -1.55
CA GLY A 88 -3.42 21.63 -1.86
C GLY A 88 -2.68 21.09 -0.66
N ASP A 89 -3.25 21.20 0.54
CA ASP A 89 -2.70 20.70 1.79
C ASP A 89 -3.14 19.26 2.02
N LEU A 90 -2.29 18.47 2.67
CA LEU A 90 -2.58 17.06 2.88
C LEU A 90 -3.17 16.81 4.27
N ASP A 91 -4.41 16.32 4.28
CA ASP A 91 -5.18 15.98 5.46
C ASP A 91 -5.04 14.51 5.85
N LEU A 92 -5.52 14.15 7.04
CA LEU A 92 -5.42 12.80 7.58
C LEU A 92 -6.78 12.25 8.01
N VAL A 93 -7.04 10.99 7.61
CA VAL A 93 -8.16 10.20 8.11
C VAL A 93 -7.62 8.91 8.71
N PHE A 94 -7.93 8.65 9.98
CA PHE A 94 -7.58 7.40 10.64
C PHE A 94 -8.81 6.51 10.80
N SER A 95 -8.64 5.23 10.52
CA SER A 95 -9.61 4.21 10.92
C SER A 95 -9.52 3.95 12.42
N GLN A 96 -10.61 3.50 13.02
CA GLN A 96 -10.70 3.29 14.45
C GLN A 96 -11.62 2.12 14.80
N GLY A 97 -11.21 1.32 15.79
CA GLY A 97 -12.07 0.36 16.46
C GLY A 97 -12.76 0.97 17.68
N CYS A 98 -13.47 0.14 18.42
CA CYS A 98 -14.16 0.52 19.65
C CYS A 98 -13.27 0.26 20.89
N ALA A 99 -13.59 0.90 22.02
CA ALA A 99 -12.90 0.66 23.27
C ALA A 99 -13.08 -0.79 23.78
N THR A 100 -14.22 -1.40 23.49
CA THR A 100 -14.51 -2.80 23.81
C THR A 100 -15.29 -3.46 22.67
N LEU A 101 -15.27 -4.79 22.60
CA LEU A 101 -16.15 -5.54 21.70
C LEU A 101 -17.64 -5.33 22.02
N ALA A 102 -17.98 -5.05 23.26
CA ALA A 102 -19.34 -4.73 23.67
C ALA A 102 -19.85 -3.43 23.03
N ASP A 103 -19.00 -2.44 22.88
CA ASP A 103 -19.37 -1.17 22.22
C ASP A 103 -19.68 -1.35 20.74
N LEU A 104 -18.96 -2.25 20.05
CA LEU A 104 -19.29 -2.64 18.67
C LEU A 104 -20.67 -3.30 18.57
N LEU A 105 -21.04 -4.08 19.57
CA LEU A 105 -22.25 -4.92 19.55
C LEU A 105 -23.52 -4.19 20.00
N SER A 106 -23.39 -3.30 20.97
CA SER A 106 -24.52 -2.62 21.62
C SER A 106 -24.54 -1.11 21.42
N GLY A 107 -23.42 -0.53 20.98
CA GLY A 107 -23.26 0.90 20.71
C GLY A 107 -23.38 1.26 19.23
N PRO A 108 -23.18 2.53 18.89
CA PRO A 108 -23.15 3.00 17.51
C PRO A 108 -21.89 2.52 16.75
N GLY A 109 -20.84 2.07 17.44
CA GLY A 109 -19.52 1.86 16.89
C GLY A 109 -18.63 3.09 16.98
N ALA A 110 -17.44 3.02 16.42
CA ALA A 110 -16.47 4.13 16.37
C ALA A 110 -16.64 4.98 15.11
N GLU A 111 -16.31 6.25 15.22
CA GLU A 111 -16.23 7.21 14.11
C GLU A 111 -14.84 7.16 13.48
N LEU A 112 -14.70 7.60 12.23
CA LEU A 112 -13.40 7.91 11.62
C LEU A 112 -12.77 9.12 12.32
N ALA A 113 -11.45 9.17 12.39
CA ALA A 113 -10.74 10.29 13.00
C ALA A 113 -10.15 11.19 11.91
N ILE A 114 -10.74 12.36 11.67
CA ILE A 114 -10.39 13.29 10.59
C ILE A 114 -9.64 14.49 11.15
N PHE A 115 -8.55 14.87 10.50
CA PHE A 115 -7.73 16.02 10.84
C PHE A 115 -7.40 16.82 9.58
N ALA A 116 -7.77 18.10 9.58
CA ALA A 116 -7.38 19.03 8.54
C ALA A 116 -6.05 19.69 8.87
N ASN A 117 -5.23 19.85 7.87
CA ASN A 117 -3.95 20.54 7.87
C ASN A 117 -4.15 22.02 7.53
N ASP A 118 -3.22 22.89 7.88
CA ASP A 118 -3.20 24.31 7.52
C ASP A 118 -2.12 24.66 6.48
N GLY A 119 -1.58 23.66 5.79
CA GLY A 119 -0.50 23.78 4.81
C GLY A 119 0.89 23.97 5.41
N HIS A 120 1.00 24.00 6.72
CA HIS A 120 2.26 24.08 7.45
C HIS A 120 2.47 22.91 8.40
N GLY A 121 1.67 21.84 8.22
CA GLY A 121 1.72 20.65 9.06
C GLY A 121 1.08 20.83 10.43
N GLN A 122 0.21 21.83 10.64
CA GLN A 122 -0.59 21.97 11.86
C GLN A 122 -1.97 21.38 11.63
N PHE A 123 -2.33 20.41 12.44
CA PHE A 123 -3.56 19.64 12.30
C PHE A 123 -4.63 20.07 13.30
N SER A 124 -5.86 20.14 12.83
CA SER A 124 -7.05 20.38 13.64
C SER A 124 -8.10 19.29 13.42
N ARG A 125 -8.72 18.84 14.52
CA ARG A 125 -9.75 17.82 14.46
C ARG A 125 -10.99 18.33 13.72
N ARG A 126 -11.50 17.57 12.74
CA ARG A 126 -12.75 17.83 12.02
C ARG A 126 -13.86 16.88 12.48
N PRO A 127 -15.13 17.28 12.30
CA PRO A 127 -16.25 16.36 12.49
C PRO A 127 -16.13 15.12 11.59
N SER A 128 -16.51 13.97 12.12
CA SER A 128 -16.63 12.74 11.34
C SER A 128 -17.97 12.70 10.60
N PRO A 129 -18.06 12.08 9.41
CA PRO A 129 -19.33 11.73 8.81
C PRO A 129 -20.13 10.82 9.75
N ALA A 130 -21.46 10.81 9.61
CA ALA A 130 -22.35 10.03 10.46
C ALA A 130 -22.31 8.52 10.12
N VAL A 131 -21.11 7.96 10.04
CA VAL A 131 -20.85 6.53 9.84
C VAL A 131 -20.09 5.98 11.03
N HIS A 132 -20.49 4.80 11.49
CA HIS A 132 -19.93 4.22 12.71
C HIS A 132 -19.70 2.73 12.53
N GLY A 133 -18.57 2.23 13.09
CA GLY A 133 -18.21 0.83 12.97
C GLY A 133 -16.96 0.43 13.71
N TRP A 134 -16.40 -0.70 13.34
CA TRP A 134 -15.01 -1.07 13.60
C TRP A 134 -14.28 -0.98 12.27
N TRP A 135 -13.65 0.18 12.04
CA TRP A 135 -13.00 0.51 10.79
C TRP A 135 -11.58 -0.04 10.75
N THR A 136 -11.16 -0.53 9.59
CA THR A 136 -9.82 -1.09 9.34
C THR A 136 -9.20 -0.48 8.08
N GLY A 137 -9.55 -0.96 6.89
CA GLY A 137 -8.97 -0.51 5.62
C GLY A 137 -9.54 0.82 5.13
N LEU A 138 -8.67 1.64 4.55
CA LEU A 138 -8.99 2.91 3.90
C LEU A 138 -8.40 2.95 2.50
N ALA A 139 -9.11 3.53 1.53
CA ALA A 139 -8.62 3.81 0.19
C ALA A 139 -9.12 5.19 -0.27
N VAL A 140 -8.26 5.92 -0.99
CA VAL A 140 -8.52 7.28 -1.48
C VAL A 140 -8.49 7.30 -3.00
N GLY A 141 -9.42 7.99 -3.63
CA GLY A 141 -9.48 8.22 -5.07
C GLY A 141 -10.68 9.07 -5.45
N ASP A 142 -10.71 9.55 -6.67
CA ASP A 142 -11.82 10.33 -7.24
C ASP A 142 -12.90 9.38 -7.77
N LEU A 143 -13.92 9.08 -6.94
CA LEU A 143 -14.93 8.04 -7.20
C LEU A 143 -16.02 8.48 -8.20
N ASP A 144 -16.24 9.79 -8.34
CA ASP A 144 -17.25 10.32 -9.24
C ASP A 144 -16.68 11.18 -10.39
N ASN A 145 -15.34 11.24 -10.47
CA ASN A 145 -14.57 11.94 -11.48
C ASN A 145 -14.86 13.45 -11.55
N ASP A 146 -15.11 14.08 -10.41
CA ASP A 146 -15.36 15.53 -10.34
C ASP A 146 -14.07 16.34 -10.08
N GLY A 147 -12.97 15.67 -9.72
CA GLY A 147 -11.63 16.23 -9.57
C GLY A 147 -11.21 16.39 -8.12
N ASP A 148 -12.02 15.98 -7.14
CA ASP A 148 -11.62 15.92 -5.74
C ASP A 148 -11.32 14.47 -5.27
N GLN A 149 -10.87 14.34 -4.04
CA GLN A 149 -10.51 13.04 -3.48
C GLN A 149 -11.58 12.57 -2.51
N ASP A 150 -12.12 11.40 -2.80
CA ASP A 150 -13.10 10.70 -1.99
C ASP A 150 -12.43 9.61 -1.14
N LEU A 151 -13.21 9.00 -0.25
CA LEU A 151 -12.75 7.96 0.65
C LEU A 151 -13.66 6.72 0.57
N VAL A 152 -13.04 5.54 0.52
CA VAL A 152 -13.71 4.28 0.84
C VAL A 152 -13.19 3.78 2.18
N ALA A 153 -14.10 3.46 3.09
CA ALA A 153 -13.79 2.90 4.40
C ALA A 153 -14.39 1.51 4.56
N GLY A 154 -13.55 0.53 4.86
CA GLY A 154 -13.92 -0.86 5.14
C GLY A 154 -13.68 -1.23 6.59
N GLY A 155 -14.39 -2.24 7.06
CA GLY A 155 -14.27 -2.67 8.44
C GLY A 155 -14.99 -3.99 8.72
N PHE A 156 -15.26 -4.23 9.97
CA PHE A 156 -15.95 -5.44 10.40
C PHE A 156 -17.47 -5.32 10.18
N GLY A 157 -17.95 -5.93 9.10
CA GLY A 157 -19.36 -5.89 8.69
C GLY A 157 -19.77 -4.58 8.03
N GLN A 158 -18.82 -3.81 7.52
CA GLN A 158 -19.08 -2.50 6.92
C GLN A 158 -18.18 -2.23 5.73
N LEU A 159 -18.73 -1.54 4.72
CA LEU A 159 -18.00 -1.00 3.58
C LEU A 159 -18.78 0.23 3.09
N GLN A 160 -18.16 1.40 3.17
CA GLN A 160 -18.80 2.68 2.93
C GLN A 160 -18.00 3.51 1.95
N SER A 161 -18.63 4.04 0.90
CA SER A 161 -18.07 5.13 0.11
C SER A 161 -18.52 6.48 0.66
N LEU A 162 -17.61 7.43 0.68
CA LEU A 162 -17.78 8.77 1.22
C LEU A 162 -17.28 9.76 0.17
N LEU A 163 -18.15 10.60 -0.36
CA LEU A 163 -17.79 11.64 -1.32
C LEU A 163 -17.46 12.94 -0.61
N GLN A 164 -16.46 13.64 -1.11
CA GLN A 164 -16.16 14.99 -0.69
C GLN A 164 -17.20 15.97 -1.26
N ASN A 165 -17.65 16.92 -0.46
CA ASN A 165 -18.52 17.99 -0.92
C ASN A 165 -17.76 19.32 -1.08
N ASP A 166 -18.41 20.33 -1.66
CA ASP A 166 -17.83 21.68 -1.85
C ASP A 166 -17.34 22.37 -0.54
N ALA A 167 -17.73 21.87 0.62
CA ALA A 167 -17.29 22.36 1.93
C ALA A 167 -16.09 21.59 2.50
N GLY A 168 -15.54 20.62 1.76
CA GLY A 168 -14.45 19.77 2.23
C GLY A 168 -14.88 18.74 3.28
N GLU A 169 -16.17 18.35 3.26
CA GLU A 169 -16.69 17.35 4.19
C GLU A 169 -16.92 16.03 3.47
N LEU A 170 -16.55 14.92 4.10
CA LEU A 170 -16.87 13.59 3.61
C LEU A 170 -18.33 13.24 3.92
N VAL A 171 -19.13 12.98 2.88
CA VAL A 171 -20.56 12.67 2.97
C VAL A 171 -20.79 11.22 2.54
N PRO A 172 -21.53 10.42 3.33
CA PRO A 172 -21.85 9.05 2.93
C PRO A 172 -22.61 8.99 1.59
N ALA A 173 -22.05 8.28 0.61
CA ALA A 173 -22.67 8.07 -0.70
C ALA A 173 -23.36 6.72 -0.79
N ALA A 174 -22.67 5.62 -0.48
CA ALA A 174 -23.25 4.28 -0.55
C ALA A 174 -22.72 3.36 0.56
N ASP A 175 -23.64 2.57 1.13
CA ASP A 175 -23.30 1.38 1.93
C ASP A 175 -23.23 0.18 0.98
N LEU A 176 -22.02 -0.29 0.68
CA LEU A 176 -21.75 -1.28 -0.37
C LEU A 176 -22.08 -2.72 0.06
N LEU A 177 -22.36 -2.95 1.34
CA LEU A 177 -22.78 -4.26 1.84
C LEU A 177 -24.31 -4.42 1.94
N GLN A 178 -25.09 -3.42 1.54
CA GLN A 178 -26.55 -3.51 1.51
C GLN A 178 -27.01 -4.60 0.52
N GLY A 179 -27.53 -5.68 1.07
CA GLY A 179 -28.21 -6.74 0.30
C GLY A 179 -27.45 -8.06 0.15
N GLY A 180 -26.19 -8.18 0.61
CA GLY A 180 -25.41 -9.39 0.34
C GLY A 180 -24.48 -9.91 1.43
N GLY A 181 -24.16 -9.17 2.49
CA GLY A 181 -23.12 -9.64 3.42
C GLY A 181 -23.03 -8.93 4.76
N GLY A 182 -23.65 -7.77 4.89
CA GLY A 182 -23.65 -7.00 6.13
C GLY A 182 -24.65 -7.50 7.16
N ALA A 183 -24.49 -8.72 7.68
CA ALA A 183 -25.26 -9.14 8.84
C ALA A 183 -24.80 -8.30 10.04
N ARG A 184 -25.53 -7.21 10.30
CA ARG A 184 -25.36 -6.41 11.52
C ARG A 184 -25.29 -7.36 12.71
N LEU A 185 -24.28 -7.19 13.56
CA LEU A 185 -24.11 -8.01 14.75
C LEU A 185 -25.34 -7.89 15.65
N VAL A 186 -26.16 -8.95 15.72
CA VAL A 186 -27.29 -9.03 16.65
C VAL A 186 -26.83 -9.87 17.83
N PRO A 187 -26.74 -9.32 19.05
CA PRO A 187 -26.33 -10.07 20.23
C PRO A 187 -27.25 -11.27 20.45
N GLY A 188 -26.68 -12.46 20.70
CA GLY A 188 -27.39 -13.67 21.08
C GLY A 188 -28.02 -14.48 19.94
N ALA A 189 -27.86 -14.11 18.68
CA ALA A 189 -28.31 -14.95 17.56
C ALA A 189 -27.22 -16.00 17.24
N ALA A 190 -27.56 -17.29 17.31
CA ALA A 190 -26.72 -18.36 16.78
C ALA A 190 -26.63 -18.23 15.25
N ARG A 191 -25.41 -18.21 14.71
CA ARG A 191 -25.15 -18.07 13.27
C ARG A 191 -24.75 -19.40 12.66
N ALA A 192 -25.25 -19.65 11.46
CA ALA A 192 -24.72 -20.73 10.65
C ALA A 192 -23.35 -20.35 10.07
N PRO A 193 -22.48 -21.30 9.71
CA PRO A 193 -21.27 -21.04 8.95
C PRO A 193 -21.56 -20.23 7.68
N GLY A 194 -20.74 -19.22 7.36
CA GLY A 194 -20.95 -18.30 6.24
C GLY A 194 -21.90 -17.13 6.53
N GLN A 195 -22.33 -16.95 7.77
CA GLN A 195 -23.18 -15.81 8.20
C GLN A 195 -22.42 -14.82 9.12
N ALA A 196 -21.12 -14.97 9.28
CA ALA A 196 -20.29 -13.98 9.96
C ALA A 196 -20.26 -12.66 9.18
N PRO A 197 -20.16 -11.49 9.86
CA PRO A 197 -19.92 -10.24 9.18
C PRO A 197 -18.69 -10.34 8.30
N LEU A 198 -18.74 -9.75 7.11
CA LEU A 198 -17.55 -9.64 6.26
C LEU A 198 -16.54 -8.72 6.94
N TRP A 199 -15.31 -9.19 7.12
CA TRP A 199 -14.26 -8.39 7.71
C TRP A 199 -13.28 -7.96 6.63
N LEU A 200 -13.37 -6.68 6.24
CA LEU A 200 -12.56 -6.08 5.19
C LEU A 200 -11.34 -5.40 5.80
N THR A 201 -10.17 -5.91 5.50
CA THR A 201 -8.89 -5.45 6.06
C THR A 201 -8.14 -4.53 5.12
N SER A 202 -8.25 -4.71 3.82
CA SER A 202 -7.54 -3.91 2.83
C SER A 202 -8.46 -3.54 1.67
N LEU A 203 -8.30 -2.31 1.19
CA LEU A 203 -9.04 -1.76 0.07
C LEU A 203 -8.06 -1.21 -0.96
N ALA A 204 -8.33 -1.44 -2.24
CA ALA A 204 -7.57 -0.85 -3.33
C ALA A 204 -8.52 -0.36 -4.42
N LEU A 205 -8.34 0.88 -4.84
CA LEU A 205 -9.02 1.46 -5.98
C LEU A 205 -8.14 1.28 -7.23
N LEU A 206 -8.76 0.93 -8.34
CA LEU A 206 -8.11 0.70 -9.64
C LEU A 206 -9.13 0.89 -10.77
N ASP A 207 -8.66 1.19 -11.96
CA ASP A 207 -9.51 1.16 -13.17
C ASP A 207 -9.29 -0.19 -13.88
N GLY A 208 -10.08 -1.19 -13.50
CA GLY A 208 -9.87 -2.57 -13.97
C GLY A 208 -10.33 -2.81 -15.40
N ASP A 209 -11.31 -2.08 -15.92
CA ASP A 209 -11.81 -2.24 -17.28
C ASP A 209 -11.47 -1.06 -18.21
N ARG A 210 -10.59 -0.15 -17.75
CA ARG A 210 -10.04 0.98 -18.50
C ARG A 210 -11.12 1.95 -19.01
N ASP A 211 -12.22 2.06 -18.27
CA ASP A 211 -13.30 2.98 -18.60
C ASP A 211 -13.10 4.38 -17.97
N GLY A 212 -12.08 4.53 -17.14
CA GLY A 212 -11.70 5.76 -16.46
C GLY A 212 -12.48 6.00 -15.16
N VAL A 213 -13.23 5.03 -14.68
CA VAL A 213 -13.92 5.06 -13.39
C VAL A 213 -13.19 4.09 -12.45
N LEU A 214 -12.97 4.51 -11.23
CA LEU A 214 -12.31 3.64 -10.25
C LEU A 214 -13.25 2.51 -9.80
N ASP A 215 -12.77 1.29 -9.91
CA ASP A 215 -13.31 0.08 -9.32
C ASP A 215 -12.70 -0.13 -7.93
N LEU A 216 -13.26 -1.05 -7.15
CA LEU A 216 -12.79 -1.37 -5.81
C LEU A 216 -12.51 -2.87 -5.65
N TYR A 217 -11.29 -3.21 -5.28
CA TYR A 217 -10.98 -4.52 -4.70
C TYR A 217 -10.99 -4.42 -3.18
N ALA A 218 -11.77 -5.29 -2.53
CA ALA A 218 -11.93 -5.32 -1.08
C ALA A 218 -11.45 -6.68 -0.54
N GLY A 219 -10.27 -6.69 0.08
CA GLY A 219 -9.66 -7.84 0.70
C GLY A 219 -10.35 -8.24 1.99
N ALA A 220 -10.77 -9.50 2.09
CA ALA A 220 -11.48 -10.04 3.22
C ALA A 220 -10.59 -11.01 4.03
N TYR A 221 -10.75 -11.01 5.36
CA TYR A 221 -9.84 -11.76 6.22
C TYR A 221 -10.45 -13.12 6.62
N LEU A 222 -11.23 -13.17 7.67
CA LEU A 222 -11.72 -14.42 8.21
C LEU A 222 -13.10 -14.28 8.88
N GLU A 223 -13.80 -15.41 9.02
CA GLU A 223 -15.04 -15.47 9.78
C GLU A 223 -14.76 -15.41 11.28
N LEU A 224 -15.15 -14.33 11.92
CA LEU A 224 -15.04 -14.14 13.36
C LEU A 224 -16.42 -13.90 13.97
N ASP A 225 -16.74 -14.64 15.02
CA ASP A 225 -17.79 -14.26 15.97
C ASP A 225 -17.13 -13.63 17.20
N PRO A 226 -17.13 -12.31 17.35
CA PRO A 226 -16.47 -11.65 18.47
C PRO A 226 -17.15 -11.92 19.81
N LEU A 227 -18.40 -12.43 19.81
CA LEU A 227 -19.12 -12.86 21.02
C LEU A 227 -18.72 -14.26 21.49
N ALA A 228 -18.24 -15.08 20.56
CA ALA A 228 -17.81 -16.45 20.82
C ALA A 228 -16.45 -16.73 20.11
N PRO A 229 -15.41 -15.94 20.42
CA PRO A 229 -14.12 -16.13 19.76
C PRO A 229 -13.61 -17.54 20.03
N PRO A 230 -12.98 -18.19 19.03
CA PRO A 230 -12.45 -19.54 19.23
C PRO A 230 -11.38 -19.51 20.33
N ARG A 231 -11.54 -20.42 21.30
CA ARG A 231 -10.60 -20.56 22.44
C ARG A 231 -9.59 -21.70 22.25
N GLY A 232 -9.58 -22.29 21.07
CA GLY A 232 -8.68 -23.37 20.75
C GLY A 232 -8.88 -23.92 19.33
N SER A 233 -7.88 -24.62 18.80
CA SER A 233 -8.02 -25.34 17.55
C SER A 233 -8.91 -26.57 17.73
N LEU A 234 -9.87 -26.77 16.84
CA LEU A 234 -10.71 -27.97 16.80
C LEU A 234 -9.89 -29.13 16.23
N GLY A 235 -9.23 -29.92 17.09
CA GLY A 235 -8.73 -31.25 16.71
C GLY A 235 -9.88 -32.23 16.66
N ASN A 236 -10.12 -32.84 15.50
CA ASN A 236 -10.98 -34.00 15.20
C ASN A 236 -11.81 -34.57 16.37
N GLY A 237 -12.82 -33.82 16.85
CA GLY A 237 -13.77 -34.29 17.86
C GLY A 237 -13.26 -34.35 19.31
N ALA A 238 -12.07 -33.85 19.60
CA ALA A 238 -11.48 -33.76 20.92
C ALA A 238 -11.69 -32.36 21.54
N LEU A 239 -11.53 -32.26 22.86
CA LEU A 239 -11.54 -31.03 23.63
C LEU A 239 -10.72 -29.94 22.93
N ALA A 240 -11.29 -28.73 22.81
CA ALA A 240 -10.58 -27.58 22.23
C ALA A 240 -9.24 -27.37 22.96
N VAL A 241 -8.12 -27.47 22.24
CA VAL A 241 -6.80 -27.18 22.77
C VAL A 241 -6.58 -25.67 22.68
N PRO A 242 -6.24 -24.96 23.77
CA PRO A 242 -6.00 -23.52 23.71
C PRO A 242 -4.97 -23.16 22.64
N CYS A 243 -5.22 -22.08 21.92
CA CYS A 243 -4.26 -21.55 20.97
C CYS A 243 -2.99 -21.10 21.70
N LYS A 244 -1.84 -21.46 21.18
CA LYS A 244 -0.54 -21.18 21.81
C LYS A 244 0.43 -20.58 20.82
N TRP A 245 1.15 -19.59 21.30
CA TRP A 245 2.32 -19.04 20.61
C TRP A 245 3.53 -19.12 21.55
N LYS A 246 4.62 -19.74 21.10
CA LYS A 246 5.83 -20.01 21.90
C LYS A 246 5.54 -20.62 23.28
N GLY A 247 4.51 -21.47 23.38
CA GLY A 247 4.11 -22.16 24.61
C GLY A 247 3.09 -21.40 25.47
N HIS A 248 2.87 -20.13 25.27
CA HIS A 248 1.92 -19.28 25.99
C HIS A 248 0.53 -19.32 25.38
N GLU A 249 -0.51 -19.29 26.21
CA GLU A 249 -1.90 -19.18 25.74
C GLU A 249 -2.14 -17.77 25.18
N VAL A 250 -2.70 -17.71 23.95
CA VAL A 250 -3.00 -16.49 23.21
C VAL A 250 -4.37 -16.61 22.55
N PHE A 251 -4.95 -15.51 22.05
CA PHE A 251 -6.10 -15.62 21.16
C PHE A 251 -5.71 -16.37 19.88
N CYS A 252 -6.70 -17.00 19.23
CA CYS A 252 -6.44 -17.77 18.02
C CYS A 252 -6.17 -16.85 16.81
N GLY A 253 -5.16 -17.20 16.03
CA GLY A 253 -4.86 -16.61 14.73
C GLY A 253 -5.73 -17.22 13.62
N PRO A 254 -5.42 -16.97 12.32
CA PRO A 254 -6.29 -17.35 11.21
C PRO A 254 -6.45 -18.87 11.08
N HIS A 255 -5.42 -19.65 11.42
CA HIS A 255 -5.48 -21.10 11.30
C HIS A 255 -6.61 -21.71 12.13
N GLY A 256 -7.53 -22.40 11.44
CA GLY A 256 -8.69 -23.06 12.04
C GLY A 256 -9.96 -22.19 12.07
N MET A 257 -9.90 -20.96 11.59
CA MET A 257 -11.05 -20.13 11.25
C MET A 257 -11.27 -20.13 9.74
N PRO A 258 -12.53 -20.12 9.24
CA PRO A 258 -12.77 -20.06 7.79
C PRO A 258 -12.27 -18.73 7.21
N PRO A 259 -11.53 -18.72 6.09
CA PRO A 259 -11.23 -17.50 5.36
C PRO A 259 -12.49 -16.93 4.71
N GLN A 260 -12.53 -15.63 4.48
CA GLN A 260 -13.56 -14.96 3.71
C GLN A 260 -13.04 -14.64 2.30
N ALA A 261 -13.91 -14.78 1.29
CA ALA A 261 -13.54 -14.46 -0.07
C ALA A 261 -13.52 -12.94 -0.29
N ASP A 262 -12.49 -12.48 -0.96
CA ASP A 262 -12.37 -11.10 -1.39
C ASP A 262 -13.52 -10.70 -2.32
N ARG A 263 -13.75 -9.40 -2.46
CA ARG A 263 -14.80 -8.82 -3.28
C ARG A 263 -14.21 -7.88 -4.32
N TYR A 264 -14.83 -7.87 -5.48
CA TYR A 264 -14.58 -6.89 -6.51
C TYR A 264 -15.88 -6.13 -6.81
N TYR A 265 -15.78 -4.82 -6.81
CA TYR A 265 -16.89 -3.92 -7.06
C TYR A 265 -16.56 -3.02 -8.24
N ARG A 266 -17.39 -3.03 -9.27
CA ARG A 266 -17.24 -2.14 -10.40
C ARG A 266 -17.81 -0.77 -10.07
N GLY A 267 -17.06 0.28 -10.33
CA GLY A 267 -17.49 1.66 -10.16
C GLY A 267 -18.55 2.09 -11.17
N VAL A 268 -19.42 2.99 -10.76
CA VAL A 268 -20.49 3.56 -11.61
C VAL A 268 -20.15 4.99 -12.02
N GLY A 269 -19.21 5.65 -11.31
CA GLY A 269 -18.77 7.01 -11.55
C GLY A 269 -19.69 8.07 -10.92
N ASP A 270 -20.37 7.71 -9.85
CA ASP A 270 -21.17 8.59 -9.00
C ASP A 270 -20.98 8.26 -7.49
N GLY A 271 -19.83 7.65 -7.16
CA GLY A 271 -19.53 7.17 -5.82
C GLY A 271 -20.21 5.86 -5.43
N SER A 272 -21.06 5.30 -6.31
CA SER A 272 -21.67 3.99 -6.11
C SER A 272 -20.92 2.88 -6.87
N PHE A 273 -21.12 1.63 -6.44
CA PHE A 273 -20.45 0.46 -7.00
C PHE A 273 -21.42 -0.71 -7.18
N VAL A 274 -21.07 -1.61 -8.11
CA VAL A 274 -21.79 -2.85 -8.38
C VAL A 274 -20.91 -4.05 -8.06
N GLU A 275 -21.33 -4.91 -7.14
CA GLU A 275 -20.62 -6.14 -6.82
C GLU A 275 -20.47 -7.02 -8.07
N SER A 276 -19.24 -7.36 -8.43
CA SER A 276 -18.88 -8.01 -9.69
C SER A 276 -17.88 -9.15 -9.53
N SER A 277 -17.66 -9.65 -8.30
CA SER A 277 -16.64 -10.67 -7.97
C SER A 277 -16.79 -11.94 -8.81
N ALA A 278 -18.02 -12.38 -9.11
CA ALA A 278 -18.23 -13.59 -9.88
C ALA A 278 -17.67 -13.53 -11.33
N SER A 279 -17.63 -12.33 -11.92
CA SER A 279 -17.04 -12.10 -13.24
C SER A 279 -15.57 -11.73 -13.16
N ALA A 280 -15.19 -10.90 -12.19
CA ALA A 280 -13.84 -10.37 -12.07
C ALA A 280 -12.86 -11.41 -11.51
N LEU A 281 -13.29 -12.23 -10.56
CA LEU A 281 -12.45 -13.18 -9.83
C LEU A 281 -12.90 -14.63 -10.04
N PRO A 282 -12.94 -15.13 -11.29
CA PRO A 282 -13.42 -16.49 -11.57
C PRO A 282 -12.49 -17.53 -10.95
N GLY A 283 -13.05 -18.40 -10.09
CA GLY A 283 -12.28 -19.43 -9.42
C GLY A 283 -11.41 -18.95 -8.26
N HIS A 284 -11.59 -17.72 -7.82
CA HIS A 284 -10.91 -17.17 -6.65
C HIS A 284 -11.12 -18.07 -5.42
N VAL A 285 -10.01 -18.36 -4.75
CA VAL A 285 -10.00 -19.13 -3.51
C VAL A 285 -9.81 -18.14 -2.36
N ALA A 286 -10.72 -18.18 -1.40
CA ALA A 286 -10.63 -17.33 -0.22
C ALA A 286 -9.28 -17.51 0.51
N GLY A 287 -8.60 -16.41 0.75
CA GLY A 287 -7.40 -16.31 1.56
C GLY A 287 -7.69 -15.67 2.92
N TYR A 288 -6.65 -15.24 3.58
CA TYR A 288 -6.72 -14.38 4.77
C TYR A 288 -6.07 -13.06 4.38
N THR A 289 -6.75 -12.28 3.52
CA THR A 289 -6.17 -11.08 2.93
C THR A 289 -5.93 -9.99 3.96
N LEU A 290 -4.70 -9.47 4.01
CA LEU A 290 -4.31 -8.36 4.89
C LEU A 290 -3.88 -7.11 4.13
N ALA A 291 -3.29 -7.26 2.93
CA ALA A 291 -2.98 -6.13 2.06
C ALA A 291 -3.27 -6.47 0.60
N VAL A 292 -3.63 -5.43 -0.15
CA VAL A 292 -3.74 -5.48 -1.60
C VAL A 292 -3.12 -4.20 -2.17
N THR A 293 -2.29 -4.34 -3.21
CA THR A 293 -1.65 -3.20 -3.87
C THR A 293 -1.81 -3.34 -5.38
N PRO A 294 -2.42 -2.32 -6.04
CA PRO A 294 -2.56 -2.29 -7.49
C PRO A 294 -1.26 -1.82 -8.13
N PHE A 295 -0.83 -2.45 -9.22
CA PHE A 295 0.32 -2.07 -10.02
C PHE A 295 0.22 -2.68 -11.42
N ASP A 296 1.06 -2.26 -12.37
CA ASP A 296 1.14 -2.83 -13.72
C ASP A 296 2.36 -3.77 -13.77
N PHE A 297 2.12 -5.07 -13.76
CA PHE A 297 3.18 -6.09 -13.71
C PHE A 297 3.85 -6.31 -15.06
N GLU A 298 3.05 -6.45 -16.14
CA GLU A 298 3.59 -6.72 -17.47
C GLU A 298 4.01 -5.47 -18.23
N GLY A 299 3.68 -4.27 -17.73
CA GLY A 299 3.95 -3.00 -18.40
C GLY A 299 3.03 -2.75 -19.60
N ASP A 300 1.86 -3.40 -19.64
CA ASP A 300 0.90 -3.32 -20.74
C ASP A 300 -0.17 -2.22 -20.53
N GLY A 301 -0.16 -1.58 -19.37
CA GLY A 301 -1.03 -0.49 -18.98
C GLY A 301 -2.33 -0.93 -18.31
N ASP A 302 -2.52 -2.22 -18.09
CA ASP A 302 -3.62 -2.75 -17.29
C ASP A 302 -3.20 -2.79 -15.81
N THR A 303 -4.13 -2.56 -14.90
CA THR A 303 -3.79 -2.60 -13.49
C THR A 303 -4.00 -4.00 -12.94
N ASP A 304 -2.92 -4.61 -12.46
CA ASP A 304 -2.87 -5.88 -11.76
C ASP A 304 -2.94 -5.70 -10.26
N LEU A 305 -3.02 -6.81 -9.51
CA LEU A 305 -3.10 -6.77 -8.06
C LEU A 305 -2.13 -7.78 -7.42
N TYR A 306 -1.33 -7.32 -6.49
CA TYR A 306 -0.68 -8.20 -5.53
C TYR A 306 -1.50 -8.26 -4.24
N VAL A 307 -1.84 -9.49 -3.81
CA VAL A 307 -2.66 -9.75 -2.62
C VAL A 307 -1.83 -10.52 -1.59
N ALA A 308 -1.53 -9.88 -0.48
CA ALA A 308 -0.82 -10.47 0.64
C ALA A 308 -1.79 -11.16 1.59
N ASN A 309 -1.56 -12.44 1.83
CA ASN A 309 -2.38 -13.30 2.68
C ASN A 309 -1.63 -13.71 3.95
N ASP A 310 -2.33 -13.75 5.07
CA ASP A 310 -1.80 -14.24 6.34
C ASP A 310 -1.70 -15.78 6.34
N SER A 311 -0.48 -16.29 6.45
CA SER A 311 -0.19 -17.72 6.67
C SER A 311 -0.62 -18.70 5.57
N VAL A 312 -1.00 -18.20 4.39
CA VAL A 312 -1.31 -18.99 3.19
C VAL A 312 -0.60 -18.40 1.97
N ALA A 313 -0.79 -18.97 0.79
CA ALA A 313 -0.21 -18.44 -0.44
C ALA A 313 -0.72 -17.04 -0.76
N ASN A 314 0.17 -16.13 -1.14
CA ASN A 314 -0.17 -14.83 -1.70
C ASN A 314 -0.67 -14.99 -3.14
N LEU A 315 -1.37 -13.98 -3.67
CA LEU A 315 -1.85 -13.98 -5.04
C LEU A 315 -1.17 -12.86 -5.85
N LEU A 316 -0.94 -13.12 -7.13
CA LEU A 316 -0.61 -12.13 -8.15
C LEU A 316 -1.68 -12.26 -9.23
N LEU A 317 -2.62 -11.34 -9.21
CA LEU A 317 -3.81 -11.35 -10.04
C LEU A 317 -3.57 -10.46 -11.26
N ILE A 318 -3.36 -11.08 -12.40
CA ILE A 318 -3.16 -10.41 -13.69
C ILE A 318 -4.50 -10.08 -14.31
N ASN A 319 -4.68 -8.83 -14.69
CA ASN A 319 -5.85 -8.31 -15.36
C ASN A 319 -5.79 -8.60 -16.88
N ASP A 320 -6.92 -8.78 -17.51
CA ASP A 320 -7.00 -8.89 -18.98
C ASP A 320 -7.47 -7.58 -19.66
N GLY A 321 -7.41 -6.46 -18.94
CA GLY A 321 -7.88 -5.15 -19.37
C GLY A 321 -9.41 -5.00 -19.43
N CYS A 322 -10.14 -5.97 -18.89
CA CYS A 322 -11.60 -5.97 -18.82
C CYS A 322 -12.09 -6.32 -17.41
N ALA A 323 -11.33 -6.01 -16.38
CA ALA A 323 -11.60 -6.33 -14.98
C ALA A 323 -11.80 -7.83 -14.74
N ARG A 324 -11.03 -8.67 -15.40
CA ARG A 324 -11.03 -10.12 -15.17
C ARG A 324 -9.62 -10.58 -14.82
N PHE A 325 -9.47 -11.13 -13.64
CA PHE A 325 -8.19 -11.43 -13.03
C PHE A 325 -7.87 -12.93 -13.05
N THR A 326 -6.58 -13.24 -13.26
CA THR A 326 -6.05 -14.61 -13.24
C THR A 326 -4.84 -14.66 -12.31
N ASP A 327 -4.83 -15.62 -11.36
CA ASP A 327 -3.71 -15.77 -10.43
C ASP A 327 -2.52 -16.45 -11.10
N VAL A 328 -1.36 -15.79 -11.05
CA VAL A 328 -0.08 -16.29 -11.55
C VAL A 328 1.01 -16.34 -10.48
N ALA A 329 0.70 -16.12 -9.20
CA ALA A 329 1.67 -15.97 -8.12
C ALA A 329 2.67 -17.14 -8.02
N TYR A 330 2.22 -18.37 -8.24
CA TYR A 330 3.11 -19.53 -8.24
C TYR A 330 4.13 -19.50 -9.38
N SER A 331 3.70 -19.15 -10.59
CA SER A 331 4.60 -19.07 -11.75
C SER A 331 5.52 -17.87 -11.69
N ALA A 332 5.08 -16.77 -11.08
CA ALA A 332 5.86 -15.57 -10.87
C ALA A 332 6.82 -15.65 -9.65
N GLY A 333 6.75 -16.72 -8.85
CA GLY A 333 7.65 -16.93 -7.71
C GLY A 333 7.34 -16.12 -6.45
N VAL A 334 6.09 -15.63 -6.30
CA VAL A 334 5.69 -14.75 -5.20
C VAL A 334 4.55 -15.31 -4.32
N ALA A 335 4.08 -16.53 -4.61
CA ALA A 335 3.02 -17.15 -3.82
C ALA A 335 3.47 -17.60 -2.43
N LEU A 336 4.72 -18.05 -2.30
CA LEU A 336 5.27 -18.69 -1.10
C LEU A 336 6.66 -18.14 -0.80
N SER A 337 7.10 -18.33 0.45
CA SER A 337 8.47 -18.04 0.86
C SER A 337 9.50 -18.89 0.13
N MET A 338 10.79 -18.57 0.30
CA MET A 338 11.91 -19.36 -0.24
C MET A 338 11.90 -20.82 0.23
N ASP A 339 11.28 -21.09 1.38
CA ASP A 339 11.14 -22.45 1.95
C ASP A 339 9.88 -23.16 1.43
N GLY A 340 9.13 -22.56 0.51
CA GLY A 340 7.89 -23.11 -0.06
C GLY A 340 6.72 -23.14 0.92
N ARG A 341 6.67 -22.21 1.87
CA ARG A 341 5.60 -22.06 2.87
C ARG A 341 4.84 -20.75 2.65
N GLY A 342 3.55 -20.76 3.00
CA GLY A 342 2.84 -19.50 3.21
C GLY A 342 3.40 -18.79 4.43
N GLU A 343 3.78 -17.54 4.29
CA GLU A 343 4.13 -16.64 5.38
C GLU A 343 2.95 -15.71 5.66
N ALA A 344 2.97 -15.05 6.82
CA ALA A 344 1.90 -14.14 7.19
C ALA A 344 2.15 -12.76 6.56
N GLY A 345 1.85 -12.63 5.27
CA GLY A 345 1.98 -11.38 4.52
C GLY A 345 1.02 -10.32 5.04
N MET A 346 1.53 -9.11 5.34
CA MET A 346 0.74 -8.02 5.93
C MET A 346 0.74 -6.75 5.09
N GLY A 347 1.85 -6.05 4.95
CA GLY A 347 1.96 -4.83 4.18
C GLY A 347 2.79 -5.03 2.91
N VAL A 348 2.46 -4.28 1.86
CA VAL A 348 3.15 -4.32 0.57
C VAL A 348 3.49 -2.91 0.12
N ALA A 349 4.70 -2.72 -0.41
CA ALA A 349 5.11 -1.49 -1.08
C ALA A 349 5.94 -1.80 -2.32
N PHE A 350 5.64 -1.13 -3.41
CA PHE A 350 6.37 -1.22 -4.68
C PHE A 350 7.32 -0.02 -4.85
N GLY A 351 8.44 -0.24 -5.55
CA GLY A 351 9.42 0.78 -5.92
C GLY A 351 10.59 0.16 -6.66
N ASP A 352 11.26 0.93 -7.49
CA ASP A 352 12.45 0.52 -8.23
C ASP A 352 13.68 0.60 -7.30
N VAL A 353 13.97 -0.49 -6.58
CA VAL A 353 14.99 -0.52 -5.50
C VAL A 353 16.41 -0.55 -6.06
N ASP A 354 16.63 -1.18 -7.21
CA ASP A 354 17.96 -1.29 -7.81
C ASP A 354 18.18 -0.39 -9.03
N ARG A 355 17.18 0.40 -9.39
CA ARG A 355 17.19 1.37 -10.50
C ARG A 355 17.37 0.72 -11.87
N ASP A 356 16.78 -0.44 -12.06
CA ASP A 356 16.78 -1.13 -13.36
C ASP A 356 15.59 -0.76 -14.26
N GLY A 357 14.62 -0.02 -13.71
CA GLY A 357 13.43 0.48 -14.42
C GLY A 357 12.20 -0.42 -14.29
N ASP A 358 12.27 -1.47 -13.48
CA ASP A 358 11.16 -2.33 -13.14
C ASP A 358 10.72 -2.10 -11.68
N LEU A 359 9.47 -2.43 -11.35
CA LEU A 359 8.97 -2.28 -9.99
C LEU A 359 9.27 -3.53 -9.16
N ASP A 360 10.12 -3.35 -8.16
CA ASP A 360 10.37 -4.31 -7.08
C ASP A 360 9.33 -4.14 -5.97
N PHE A 361 9.27 -5.07 -5.02
CA PHE A 361 8.41 -4.87 -3.86
C PHE A 361 8.96 -5.45 -2.56
N ALA A 362 8.54 -4.84 -1.46
CA ALA A 362 8.75 -5.33 -0.10
C ALA A 362 7.44 -5.86 0.47
N LEU A 363 7.51 -6.99 1.21
CA LEU A 363 6.41 -7.64 1.90
C LEU A 363 6.77 -7.84 3.36
N THR A 364 5.98 -7.30 4.27
CA THR A 364 6.15 -7.52 5.71
C THR A 364 5.48 -8.79 6.18
N ASN A 365 6.04 -9.41 7.22
CA ASN A 365 5.62 -10.71 7.72
C ASN A 365 5.57 -10.77 9.25
N PHE A 366 5.06 -11.88 9.78
CA PHE A 366 4.94 -12.17 11.19
C PHE A 366 6.30 -12.41 11.87
N SER A 367 6.34 -12.23 13.18
CA SER A 367 7.52 -12.54 14.03
C SER A 367 8.01 -13.98 13.84
N GLY A 368 9.27 -14.14 13.47
CA GLY A 368 9.87 -15.41 13.07
C GLY A 368 10.05 -15.57 11.57
N GLU A 369 9.40 -14.73 10.78
CA GLU A 369 9.49 -14.61 9.33
C GLU A 369 10.17 -13.26 8.98
N PRO A 370 11.02 -13.19 7.96
CA PRO A 370 11.67 -11.92 7.61
C PRO A 370 10.72 -11.02 6.80
N THR A 371 10.90 -9.71 6.88
CA THR A 371 10.41 -8.82 5.82
C THR A 371 11.07 -9.24 4.52
N ALA A 372 10.29 -9.60 3.52
CA ALA A 372 10.76 -10.08 2.24
C ALA A 372 10.95 -8.93 1.25
N LEU A 373 11.97 -9.06 0.39
CA LEU A 373 12.26 -8.13 -0.70
C LEU A 373 12.34 -8.93 -1.99
N TYR A 374 11.54 -8.55 -2.97
CA TYR A 374 11.44 -9.21 -4.26
C TYR A 374 11.83 -8.26 -5.38
N PHE A 375 12.72 -8.71 -6.26
CA PHE A 375 13.15 -7.97 -7.43
C PHE A 375 12.49 -8.51 -8.68
N ALA A 376 11.97 -7.61 -9.50
CA ALA A 376 11.38 -7.95 -10.77
C ALA A 376 12.43 -8.56 -11.73
N ASN A 377 11.98 -9.44 -12.59
CA ASN A 377 12.78 -10.01 -13.67
C ASN A 377 11.85 -10.49 -14.79
N PRO A 378 12.35 -10.80 -16.00
CA PRO A 378 11.50 -11.16 -17.14
C PRO A 378 10.60 -12.40 -16.97
N ARG A 379 10.67 -13.12 -15.84
CA ARG A 379 9.88 -14.33 -15.57
C ARG A 379 8.98 -14.19 -14.34
N GLY A 380 8.99 -13.06 -13.67
CA GLY A 380 8.32 -12.83 -12.41
C GLY A 380 9.23 -12.09 -11.43
N PHE A 381 9.43 -12.64 -10.24
CA PHE A 381 10.24 -12.02 -9.20
C PHE A 381 11.27 -12.97 -8.61
N SER A 382 12.38 -12.41 -8.15
CA SER A 382 13.42 -13.10 -7.36
C SER A 382 13.38 -12.62 -5.92
N ASN A 383 13.38 -13.53 -4.97
CA ASN A 383 13.48 -13.16 -3.55
C ASN A 383 14.93 -12.83 -3.19
N GLU A 384 15.20 -11.56 -2.94
CA GLU A 384 16.52 -11.00 -2.64
C GLU A 384 16.74 -10.69 -1.14
N THR A 385 15.81 -11.08 -0.29
CA THR A 385 15.80 -10.84 1.17
C THR A 385 17.13 -11.16 1.84
N PHE A 386 17.72 -12.29 1.48
CA PHE A 386 19.00 -12.72 2.05
C PHE A 386 20.16 -11.85 1.56
N ARG A 387 20.22 -11.55 0.26
CA ARG A 387 21.28 -10.75 -0.36
C ARG A 387 21.34 -9.35 0.22
N PHE A 388 20.17 -8.74 0.48
CA PHE A 388 20.07 -7.39 1.06
C PHE A 388 20.16 -7.35 2.59
N GLY A 389 20.27 -8.50 3.27
CA GLY A 389 20.55 -8.60 4.70
C GLY A 389 19.32 -8.58 5.61
N LEU A 390 18.11 -8.50 5.06
CA LEU A 390 16.85 -8.40 5.82
C LEU A 390 16.53 -9.68 6.61
N GLN A 391 16.93 -10.84 6.11
CA GLN A 391 16.55 -12.14 6.70
C GLN A 391 16.84 -12.27 8.20
N ARG A 392 17.95 -11.73 8.68
CA ARG A 392 18.34 -11.81 10.07
C ARG A 392 17.80 -10.66 10.89
N GLU A 393 17.86 -9.47 10.31
CA GLU A 393 17.64 -8.22 11.03
C GLU A 393 16.15 -7.99 11.34
N THR A 394 15.24 -8.44 10.45
CA THR A 394 13.80 -8.23 10.62
C THR A 394 13.07 -9.38 11.31
N ARG A 395 13.72 -10.55 11.43
CA ARG A 395 13.06 -11.79 11.88
C ARG A 395 12.46 -11.75 13.29
N ALA A 396 12.98 -10.91 14.18
CA ALA A 396 12.44 -10.75 15.53
C ALA A 396 11.24 -9.80 15.59
N LEU A 397 11.05 -9.00 14.53
CA LEU A 397 9.97 -8.03 14.41
C LEU A 397 8.71 -8.69 13.87
N LEU A 398 7.57 -8.12 14.19
CA LEU A 398 6.32 -8.33 13.52
C LEU A 398 6.01 -7.01 12.81
N SER A 399 6.14 -7.01 11.49
CA SER A 399 6.06 -5.81 10.69
C SER A 399 4.72 -5.74 9.95
N TRP A 400 4.10 -4.58 9.96
CA TRP A 400 2.78 -4.32 9.35
C TRP A 400 2.92 -3.45 8.11
N SER A 401 2.82 -2.15 8.26
CA SER A 401 2.95 -1.26 7.12
C SER A 401 4.41 -1.17 6.66
N VAL A 402 4.60 -0.93 5.36
CA VAL A 402 5.90 -0.80 4.71
C VAL A 402 5.84 0.30 3.66
N HIS A 403 6.93 1.05 3.52
CA HIS A 403 7.12 2.00 2.44
C HIS A 403 8.50 1.87 1.81
N LEU A 404 8.55 2.03 0.49
CA LEU A 404 9.76 2.27 -0.30
C LEU A 404 9.70 3.73 -0.75
N CYS A 405 10.49 4.60 -0.09
CA CYS A 405 10.45 6.04 -0.31
C CYS A 405 11.83 6.65 -0.13
N ASP A 406 12.18 7.61 -0.98
CA ASP A 406 13.45 8.35 -0.89
C ASP A 406 13.29 9.51 0.12
N PHE A 407 13.47 9.20 1.41
CA PHE A 407 13.35 10.19 2.48
C PHE A 407 14.52 11.17 2.53
N ASP A 408 15.74 10.77 2.19
CA ASP A 408 16.91 11.66 2.25
C ASP A 408 17.21 12.37 0.93
N GLY A 409 16.46 12.08 -0.13
CA GLY A 409 16.54 12.77 -1.40
C GLY A 409 17.76 12.42 -2.24
N ASP A 410 18.46 11.32 -1.94
CA ASP A 410 19.65 10.90 -2.69
C ASP A 410 19.33 10.09 -3.97
N GLY A 411 18.03 9.85 -4.20
CA GLY A 411 17.49 9.12 -5.33
C GLY A 411 17.44 7.60 -5.11
N TRP A 412 17.89 7.07 -3.97
CA TRP A 412 17.72 5.68 -3.59
C TRP A 412 16.57 5.56 -2.59
N LEU A 413 15.80 4.48 -2.71
CA LEU A 413 14.67 4.25 -1.83
C LEU A 413 15.13 3.69 -0.49
N GLU A 414 14.70 4.30 0.61
CA GLU A 414 14.72 3.70 1.93
C GLU A 414 13.53 2.76 2.10
N LEU A 415 13.74 1.70 2.89
CA LEU A 415 12.69 0.79 3.33
C LEU A 415 12.27 1.15 4.75
N PHE A 416 11.04 1.62 4.94
CA PHE A 416 10.44 1.82 6.26
C PHE A 416 9.55 0.62 6.62
N THR A 417 9.54 0.20 7.90
CA THR A 417 8.58 -0.77 8.44
C THR A 417 8.00 -0.32 9.77
N ALA A 418 6.66 -0.35 9.87
CA ALA A 418 5.91 -0.13 11.10
C ALA A 418 5.77 -1.46 11.85
N ASN A 419 6.20 -1.52 13.11
CA ASN A 419 6.34 -2.76 13.84
C ASN A 419 5.52 -2.78 15.15
N GLY A 420 5.08 -3.98 15.54
CA GLY A 420 4.36 -4.19 16.79
C GLY A 420 3.69 -5.56 16.84
N HIS A 421 3.86 -6.30 17.93
CA HIS A 421 3.33 -7.65 18.04
C HIS A 421 1.81 -7.67 18.25
N VAL A 422 1.15 -8.77 17.84
CA VAL A 422 -0.30 -8.98 18.05
C VAL A 422 -0.61 -9.46 19.47
N TYR A 423 0.30 -10.20 20.09
CA TYR A 423 0.09 -10.81 21.40
C TYR A 423 0.77 -10.01 22.50
N PRO A 424 0.02 -9.47 23.48
CA PRO A 424 0.63 -8.87 24.68
C PRO A 424 1.57 -9.83 25.42
N GLN A 425 1.38 -11.16 25.27
CA GLN A 425 2.25 -12.20 25.81
C GLN A 425 3.68 -12.18 25.22
N ALA A 426 3.91 -11.39 24.16
CA ALA A 426 5.25 -11.20 23.61
C ALA A 426 6.24 -10.58 24.62
N ASP A 427 5.73 -9.86 25.64
CA ASP A 427 6.55 -9.29 26.70
C ASP A 427 7.04 -10.33 27.76
N LEU A 428 6.63 -11.60 27.64
CA LEU A 428 7.13 -12.65 28.51
C LEU A 428 8.59 -12.99 28.19
N PRO A 429 9.43 -13.33 29.22
CA PRO A 429 10.90 -13.36 29.09
C PRO A 429 11.46 -14.35 28.05
N ASP A 430 10.74 -15.42 27.76
CA ASP A 430 11.19 -16.52 26.89
C ASP A 430 10.72 -16.42 25.43
N THR A 431 10.06 -15.32 25.07
CA THR A 431 9.51 -15.12 23.72
C THR A 431 10.55 -14.63 22.71
N GLY A 432 11.60 -13.94 23.16
CA GLY A 432 12.64 -13.36 22.32
C GLY A 432 12.19 -12.19 21.44
N THR A 433 11.05 -11.56 21.79
CA THR A 433 10.51 -10.36 21.17
C THR A 433 9.71 -9.57 22.22
N SER A 434 9.01 -8.48 21.81
CA SER A 434 8.17 -7.67 22.69
C SER A 434 6.87 -7.27 21.99
N TYR A 435 5.85 -6.87 22.76
CA TYR A 435 4.59 -6.37 22.24
C TYR A 435 4.77 -5.03 21.53
N ALA A 436 5.36 -4.06 22.22
CA ALA A 436 5.80 -2.83 21.61
C ALA A 436 7.18 -3.04 20.96
N GLN A 437 7.29 -2.67 19.68
CA GLN A 437 8.52 -2.85 18.90
C GLN A 437 8.98 -1.53 18.29
N PRO A 438 10.28 -1.33 18.06
CA PRO A 438 10.75 -0.14 17.36
C PRO A 438 10.33 -0.19 15.89
N ASP A 439 9.82 0.91 15.37
CA ASP A 439 9.70 1.11 13.92
C ASP A 439 11.11 1.22 13.32
N THR A 440 11.31 0.79 12.08
CA THR A 440 12.64 0.74 11.47
C THR A 440 12.68 1.40 10.11
N LEU A 441 13.77 2.13 9.85
CA LEU A 441 14.10 2.71 8.56
C LEU A 441 15.43 2.11 8.09
N TRP A 442 15.45 1.57 6.89
CA TRP A 442 16.60 0.88 6.30
C TRP A 442 17.09 1.64 5.10
N ARG A 443 18.37 1.95 5.09
CA ARG A 443 19.04 2.60 3.96
C ARG A 443 19.86 1.60 3.16
N LEU A 444 19.88 1.78 1.84
CA LEU A 444 20.68 0.99 0.92
C LEU A 444 22.14 1.49 0.93
N VAL A 445 23.03 0.69 1.49
CA VAL A 445 24.48 1.02 1.61
C VAL A 445 25.30 0.15 0.69
N ALA A 446 26.09 0.78 -0.19
CA ALA A 446 27.07 0.09 -1.03
C ALA A 446 28.26 -0.42 -0.19
N ARG A 447 28.65 -1.68 -0.39
CA ARG A 447 29.85 -2.30 0.17
C ARG A 447 30.65 -2.97 -0.94
N GLY A 448 31.44 -2.19 -1.66
CA GLY A 448 32.09 -2.61 -2.90
C GLY A 448 31.03 -2.82 -4.00
N GLU A 449 31.02 -4.00 -4.62
CA GLU A 449 30.00 -4.37 -5.63
C GLU A 449 28.67 -4.84 -5.04
N GLU A 450 28.61 -5.06 -3.71
CA GLU A 450 27.40 -5.48 -3.02
C GLU A 450 26.65 -4.27 -2.44
N ARG A 451 25.33 -4.35 -2.43
CA ARG A 451 24.45 -3.42 -1.71
C ARG A 451 23.69 -4.16 -0.63
N ARG A 452 23.52 -3.51 0.50
CA ARG A 452 22.77 -4.07 1.64
C ARG A 452 21.93 -3.00 2.30
N LEU A 453 20.76 -3.39 2.73
CA LEU A 453 19.94 -2.58 3.61
C LEU A 453 20.54 -2.60 5.02
N THR A 454 20.71 -1.42 5.58
CA THR A 454 21.24 -1.23 6.94
C THR A 454 20.29 -0.33 7.71
N ALA A 455 19.84 -0.80 8.88
CA ALA A 455 18.94 -0.02 9.72
C ALA A 455 19.60 1.29 10.16
N LEU A 456 18.86 2.38 10.06
CA LEU A 456 19.25 3.67 10.60
C LEU A 456 19.00 3.68 12.11
N ALA A 457 19.99 4.13 12.86
CA ALA A 457 19.82 4.40 14.28
C ALA A 457 19.08 5.73 14.46
N PRO A 458 18.14 5.83 15.42
CA PRO A 458 17.48 7.10 15.71
C PRO A 458 18.51 8.16 16.10
N SER A 459 18.42 9.36 15.52
CA SER A 459 19.35 10.45 15.80
C SER A 459 19.09 11.10 17.18
N SER A 460 17.90 10.94 17.72
CA SER A 460 17.47 11.50 18.99
C SER A 460 16.31 10.71 19.61
N ALA A 461 15.98 10.99 20.86
CA ALA A 461 14.80 10.44 21.53
C ALA A 461 13.46 10.93 20.94
N ARG A 462 13.49 11.94 20.06
CA ARG A 462 12.31 12.44 19.35
C ARG A 462 12.10 11.80 17.97
N SER A 463 13.01 10.95 17.53
CA SER A 463 12.81 10.18 16.30
C SER A 463 11.61 9.26 16.44
N VAL A 464 10.82 9.10 15.36
CA VAL A 464 9.74 8.09 15.32
C VAL A 464 10.30 6.68 15.50
N LEU A 465 11.58 6.47 15.20
CA LEU A 465 12.29 5.19 15.35
C LEU A 465 12.79 4.91 16.76
N ALA A 466 12.74 5.89 17.70
CA ALA A 466 13.40 5.79 19.00
C ALA A 466 12.59 5.01 20.04
N ALA A 467 11.27 5.17 20.05
CA ALA A 467 10.40 4.61 21.06
C ALA A 467 9.63 3.40 20.50
N PRO A 468 9.74 2.21 21.12
CA PRO A 468 8.91 1.07 20.74
C PRO A 468 7.42 1.38 20.89
N SER A 469 6.63 0.94 19.94
CA SER A 469 5.17 1.11 19.91
C SER A 469 4.48 -0.11 19.30
N SER A 470 3.15 -0.15 19.34
CA SER A 470 2.37 -1.16 18.62
C SER A 470 1.82 -0.50 17.35
N SER A 471 2.74 -0.28 16.38
CA SER A 471 2.43 0.37 15.10
C SER A 471 1.68 -0.56 14.15
N ARG A 472 0.87 0.02 13.25
CA ARG A 472 0.08 -0.70 12.25
C ARG A 472 0.17 -0.03 10.89
N GLY A 473 -0.88 0.70 10.49
CA GLY A 473 -0.90 1.46 9.26
C GLY A 473 0.06 2.64 9.29
N SER A 474 0.57 3.03 8.13
CA SER A 474 1.33 4.26 7.96
C SER A 474 1.13 4.79 6.55
N ALA A 475 1.36 6.07 6.35
CA ALA A 475 1.24 6.73 5.06
C ALA A 475 2.30 7.84 4.91
N VAL A 476 2.65 8.12 3.65
CA VAL A 476 3.65 9.13 3.27
C VAL A 476 2.96 10.30 2.60
N GLY A 477 3.41 11.52 2.93
CA GLY A 477 2.97 12.78 2.33
C GLY A 477 3.87 13.92 2.77
N ASP A 478 3.90 15.00 2.01
CA ASP A 478 4.60 16.25 2.36
C ASP A 478 3.60 17.14 3.12
N PHE A 479 3.62 17.08 4.45
CA PHE A 479 2.60 17.74 5.29
C PHE A 479 2.90 19.22 5.60
N ASP A 480 4.14 19.66 5.53
CA ASP A 480 4.48 21.07 5.74
C ASP A 480 4.88 21.81 4.45
N GLY A 481 4.73 21.17 3.30
CA GLY A 481 4.90 21.75 1.98
C GLY A 481 6.36 22.02 1.61
N ASP A 482 7.33 21.43 2.33
CA ASP A 482 8.76 21.66 2.10
C ASP A 482 9.36 20.80 0.97
N GLY A 483 8.56 19.90 0.38
CA GLY A 483 8.92 19.02 -0.72
C GLY A 483 9.55 17.71 -0.29
N ALA A 484 9.83 17.52 1.00
CA ALA A 484 10.33 16.28 1.54
C ALA A 484 9.16 15.37 1.97
N PRO A 485 9.19 14.08 1.65
CA PRO A 485 8.16 13.18 2.14
C PRO A 485 8.28 12.98 3.65
N ASP A 486 7.21 13.27 4.37
CA ASP A 486 7.00 12.98 5.79
C ASP A 486 6.30 11.64 5.97
N LEU A 487 6.20 11.16 7.21
CA LEU A 487 5.61 9.88 7.54
C LEU A 487 4.62 9.98 8.69
N VAL A 488 3.39 9.52 8.51
CA VAL A 488 2.42 9.34 9.59
C VAL A 488 2.28 7.86 9.94
N ILE A 489 2.21 7.53 11.24
CA ILE A 489 2.13 6.14 11.74
C ILE A 489 0.95 6.03 12.69
N ALA A 490 -0.01 5.17 12.36
CA ALA A 490 -1.12 4.82 13.23
C ALA A 490 -0.73 3.71 14.21
N ARG A 491 -1.11 3.84 15.47
CA ARG A 491 -0.72 2.97 16.58
C ARG A 491 -1.92 2.43 17.33
N ILE A 492 -1.85 1.19 17.79
CA ILE A 492 -2.91 0.60 18.64
C ILE A 492 -2.87 1.21 20.03
N ASP A 493 -4.03 1.62 20.54
CA ASP A 493 -4.27 2.16 21.89
C ASP A 493 -3.31 3.31 22.27
N ALA A 494 -2.84 4.05 21.26
CA ALA A 494 -1.88 5.13 21.44
C ALA A 494 -2.16 6.29 20.47
N ALA A 495 -1.51 7.42 20.72
CA ALA A 495 -1.48 8.52 19.77
C ALA A 495 -0.68 8.14 18.52
N PRO A 496 -1.05 8.65 17.34
CA PRO A 496 -0.24 8.47 16.14
C PRO A 496 1.13 9.13 16.32
N ALA A 497 2.11 8.72 15.48
CA ALA A 497 3.32 9.49 15.30
C ALA A 497 3.25 10.26 13.98
N LEU A 498 3.89 11.42 13.93
CA LEU A 498 4.10 12.21 12.73
C LEU A 498 5.59 12.49 12.60
N GLY A 499 6.25 11.70 11.78
CA GLY A 499 7.67 11.81 11.48
C GLY A 499 7.92 12.89 10.45
N MET A 500 8.13 14.14 10.89
CA MET A 500 8.53 15.21 10.01
C MET A 500 9.94 14.99 9.51
N ASN A 501 10.13 15.06 8.22
CA ASN A 501 11.39 14.79 7.57
C ASN A 501 12.41 15.91 7.87
N ARG A 502 13.51 15.55 8.52
CA ARG A 502 14.61 16.46 8.87
C ARG A 502 15.94 15.98 8.30
N PHE A 503 15.90 15.18 7.24
CA PHE A 503 17.08 14.87 6.46
C PHE A 503 17.58 16.14 5.75
N ALA A 504 18.88 16.19 5.47
CA ALA A 504 19.45 17.37 4.82
C ALA A 504 18.82 17.58 3.44
N HIS A 505 18.63 18.86 3.10
CA HIS A 505 17.97 19.25 1.86
C HIS A 505 18.75 18.77 0.63
N ALA A 506 18.32 17.67 0.03
CA ALA A 506 18.72 17.28 -1.31
C ALA A 506 17.84 17.99 -2.36
N GLN A 507 18.28 18.01 -3.61
CA GLN A 507 17.45 18.49 -4.71
C GLN A 507 16.29 17.52 -4.93
N ARG A 508 15.06 18.01 -5.06
CA ARG A 508 13.85 17.19 -5.16
C ARG A 508 12.88 17.72 -6.20
N ILE A 509 11.97 16.86 -6.64
CA ILE A 509 10.79 17.19 -7.43
C ILE A 509 9.61 16.39 -6.87
N ALA A 510 8.48 17.06 -6.69
CA ALA A 510 7.20 16.44 -6.43
C ALA A 510 6.32 16.52 -7.69
N LEU A 511 5.76 15.38 -8.11
CA LEU A 511 4.90 15.29 -9.29
C LEU A 511 3.51 14.79 -8.90
N ARG A 512 2.48 15.43 -9.45
CA ARG A 512 1.09 14.96 -9.39
C ARG A 512 0.59 14.70 -10.81
N CYS A 513 0.04 13.51 -11.04
CA CYS A 513 -0.58 13.11 -12.30
C CYS A 513 -2.10 13.25 -12.20
N LEU A 514 -2.74 13.83 -13.21
CA LEU A 514 -4.18 13.99 -13.29
C LEU A 514 -4.69 13.53 -14.65
N GLY A 515 -5.74 12.73 -14.66
CA GLY A 515 -6.53 12.43 -15.86
C GLY A 515 -7.58 13.52 -16.14
N PRO A 516 -8.41 13.33 -17.16
CA PRO A 516 -9.50 14.23 -17.47
C PRO A 516 -10.69 13.99 -16.53
N THR A 517 -11.26 15.05 -15.97
CA THR A 517 -12.47 15.00 -15.17
C THR A 517 -13.71 14.63 -15.98
N ARG A 518 -14.82 14.29 -15.32
CA ARG A 518 -16.11 13.98 -15.95
C ARG A 518 -16.60 15.10 -16.88
N SER A 519 -16.41 16.36 -16.49
CA SER A 519 -16.79 17.51 -17.30
C SER A 519 -15.95 17.66 -18.58
N GLU A 520 -14.67 17.32 -18.52
CA GLU A 520 -13.73 17.37 -19.64
C GLU A 520 -13.93 16.21 -20.64
N ARG A 521 -14.50 15.08 -20.18
CA ARG A 521 -14.76 13.89 -21.00
C ARG A 521 -15.97 14.01 -21.94
N GLN A 522 -16.78 15.06 -21.85
CA GLN A 522 -17.97 15.24 -22.68
C GLN A 522 -17.62 15.33 -24.18
N GLY A 523 -17.92 14.26 -24.92
CA GLY A 523 -17.74 14.18 -26.39
C GLY A 523 -16.61 13.26 -26.87
N ALA A 524 -15.79 12.70 -26.01
CA ALA A 524 -14.76 11.74 -26.41
C ALA A 524 -15.25 10.30 -26.25
N ALA A 525 -15.58 9.64 -27.36
CA ALA A 525 -15.72 8.19 -27.39
C ALA A 525 -14.34 7.58 -27.62
N GLY A 526 -13.80 6.84 -26.64
CA GLY A 526 -12.50 6.17 -26.77
C GLY A 526 -12.32 5.08 -25.72
N VAL A 527 -11.69 3.99 -26.11
CA VAL A 527 -11.23 2.90 -25.23
C VAL A 527 -9.94 3.37 -24.58
N GLY A 528 -9.79 3.12 -23.29
CA GLY A 528 -8.63 3.50 -22.48
C GLY A 528 -8.73 4.96 -21.99
N ARG A 529 -9.08 5.12 -20.74
CA ARG A 529 -9.17 6.42 -20.07
C ARG A 529 -8.35 6.37 -18.80
N THR A 530 -7.75 7.48 -18.44
CA THR A 530 -7.11 7.65 -17.13
C THR A 530 -8.15 8.13 -16.13
N PRO A 531 -8.21 7.58 -14.91
CA PRO A 531 -8.99 8.15 -13.79
C PRO A 531 -8.61 9.61 -13.53
N ALA A 532 -9.56 10.42 -13.04
CA ALA A 532 -9.32 11.86 -12.92
C ALA A 532 -8.20 12.21 -11.93
N ASP A 533 -7.98 11.39 -10.92
CA ASP A 533 -6.88 11.50 -9.96
C ASP A 533 -5.53 10.94 -10.45
N GLY A 534 -5.47 10.40 -11.68
CA GLY A 534 -4.26 9.85 -12.28
C GLY A 534 -3.82 8.50 -11.76
N THR A 535 -4.67 7.81 -10.99
CA THR A 535 -4.39 6.46 -10.47
C THR A 535 -3.86 5.53 -11.55
N GLY A 536 -2.75 4.83 -11.26
CA GLY A 536 -2.07 3.91 -12.17
C GLY A 536 -1.06 4.58 -13.11
N ALA A 537 -0.97 5.92 -13.17
CA ALA A 537 0.03 6.61 -14.00
C ALA A 537 1.46 6.26 -13.54
N ARG A 538 2.30 5.82 -14.48
CA ARG A 538 3.72 5.45 -14.25
C ARG A 538 4.62 6.57 -14.75
N VAL A 539 5.52 7.04 -13.89
CA VAL A 539 6.40 8.17 -14.17
C VAL A 539 7.87 7.73 -14.11
N THR A 540 8.60 8.01 -15.17
CA THR A 540 10.06 7.84 -15.23
C THR A 540 10.71 9.20 -15.36
N LEU A 541 11.59 9.55 -14.43
CA LEU A 541 12.33 10.81 -14.41
C LEU A 541 13.83 10.52 -14.57
N VAL A 542 14.49 11.24 -15.49
CA VAL A 542 15.95 11.14 -15.70
C VAL A 542 16.61 12.39 -15.13
N PRO A 543 17.40 12.29 -14.04
CA PRO A 543 18.13 13.42 -13.48
C PRO A 543 19.17 14.00 -14.45
N ASP A 544 19.46 15.30 -14.35
CA ASP A 544 20.50 15.95 -15.13
C ASP A 544 21.89 15.74 -14.49
N VAL A 545 22.43 14.55 -14.68
CA VAL A 545 23.74 14.10 -14.21
C VAL A 545 24.63 13.75 -15.41
N PRO A 546 25.98 13.65 -15.25
CA PRO A 546 26.87 13.16 -16.31
C PRO A 546 26.40 11.81 -16.85
N VAL A 547 26.58 11.57 -18.16
CA VAL A 547 26.13 10.35 -18.85
C VAL A 547 26.65 9.06 -18.19
N ALA A 548 27.84 9.10 -17.57
CA ALA A 548 28.41 7.95 -16.86
C ALA A 548 27.67 7.62 -15.55
N GLU A 549 26.88 8.54 -15.03
CA GLU A 549 26.08 8.44 -13.79
C GLU A 549 24.59 8.40 -14.09
N GLU A 550 24.21 8.33 -15.38
CA GLU A 550 22.82 8.39 -15.81
C GLU A 550 22.05 7.18 -15.30
N HIS A 551 20.93 7.46 -14.66
CA HIS A 551 19.96 6.50 -14.18
C HIS A 551 18.57 7.11 -14.31
N ALA A 552 17.56 6.28 -14.40
CA ALA A 552 16.16 6.69 -14.33
C ALA A 552 15.62 6.44 -12.93
N LEU A 553 14.69 7.28 -12.50
CA LEU A 553 13.92 7.11 -11.27
C LEU A 553 12.50 6.79 -11.68
N LEU A 554 11.97 5.69 -11.18
CA LEU A 554 10.63 5.20 -11.51
C LEU A 554 9.71 5.29 -10.30
N SER A 555 8.49 5.76 -10.51
CA SER A 555 7.40 5.70 -9.54
C SER A 555 6.05 5.55 -10.24
N GLN A 556 5.03 5.14 -9.49
CA GLN A 556 3.66 4.98 -9.97
C GLN A 556 2.69 5.58 -8.95
N VAL A 557 1.53 6.07 -9.42
CA VAL A 557 0.44 6.54 -8.54
C VAL A 557 -0.31 5.32 -8.00
N PHE A 558 -0.16 5.05 -6.70
CA PHE A 558 -0.80 3.95 -5.99
C PHE A 558 -1.95 4.47 -5.10
N THR A 559 -3.04 3.73 -5.04
CA THR A 559 -4.20 4.02 -4.15
C THR A 559 -4.14 3.25 -2.82
N ALA A 560 -3.32 2.22 -2.75
CA ALA A 560 -3.12 1.40 -1.56
C ALA A 560 -1.64 1.00 -1.44
N VAL A 561 -1.02 1.34 -0.32
CA VAL A 561 0.38 1.03 0.00
C VAL A 561 0.50 0.70 1.48
N GLY A 562 1.36 -0.26 1.81
CA GLY A 562 1.60 -0.67 3.18
C GLY A 562 0.49 -1.55 3.72
N PHE A 563 -0.09 -1.17 4.87
CA PHE A 563 -1.11 -1.93 5.57
C PHE A 563 -2.34 -1.05 5.86
N GLN A 564 -3.50 -1.41 5.30
CA GLN A 564 -4.80 -0.75 5.56
C GLN A 564 -4.82 0.76 5.27
N SER A 565 -3.87 1.28 4.49
CA SER A 565 -3.57 2.70 4.41
C SER A 565 -3.47 3.18 2.96
N ALA A 566 -3.62 4.49 2.78
CA ALA A 566 -3.43 5.18 1.51
C ALA A 566 -2.50 6.38 1.70
N SER A 567 -1.40 6.41 0.96
CA SER A 567 -0.45 7.53 0.93
C SER A 567 -0.91 8.63 -0.02
N SER A 568 -0.26 9.79 0.04
CA SER A 568 -0.49 10.89 -0.91
C SER A 568 -0.28 10.44 -2.37
N ALA A 569 -1.08 10.99 -3.28
CA ALA A 569 -0.92 10.80 -4.72
C ALA A 569 0.25 11.60 -5.34
N TRP A 570 0.99 12.37 -4.54
CA TRP A 570 2.21 13.04 -4.96
C TRP A 570 3.38 12.05 -5.03
N LEU A 571 4.07 12.04 -6.17
CA LEU A 571 5.29 11.25 -6.39
C LEU A 571 6.51 12.10 -6.06
N HIS A 572 7.33 11.65 -5.12
CA HIS A 572 8.53 12.34 -4.68
C HIS A 572 9.78 11.70 -5.32
N PHE A 573 10.61 12.53 -5.96
CA PHE A 573 11.85 12.13 -6.59
C PHE A 573 13.01 12.92 -5.99
N GLY A 574 13.93 12.25 -5.29
CA GLY A 574 15.20 12.82 -4.89
C GLY A 574 16.19 12.82 -6.05
N LEU A 575 16.82 13.94 -6.29
CA LEU A 575 17.75 14.11 -7.39
C LEU A 575 19.22 14.11 -6.93
N GLY A 576 19.45 13.89 -5.62
CA GLY A 576 20.80 13.96 -5.04
C GLY A 576 21.43 15.33 -5.28
N THR A 577 22.51 15.35 -6.08
CA THR A 577 23.24 16.57 -6.44
C THR A 577 22.81 17.20 -7.77
N ALA A 578 21.94 16.55 -8.53
CA ALA A 578 21.46 17.07 -9.81
C ALA A 578 20.61 18.32 -9.63
N ARG A 579 20.84 19.34 -10.46
CA ARG A 579 20.12 20.62 -10.38
C ARG A 579 18.82 20.65 -11.17
N GLY A 580 18.46 19.53 -11.80
CA GLY A 580 17.28 19.38 -12.61
C GLY A 580 17.16 17.99 -13.20
N TYR A 581 16.31 17.86 -14.18
CA TYR A 581 16.08 16.63 -14.92
C TYR A 581 16.19 16.88 -16.43
N ARG A 582 16.53 15.83 -17.18
CA ARG A 582 16.62 15.85 -18.65
C ARG A 582 15.28 15.57 -19.30
N SER A 583 14.51 14.66 -18.70
CA SER A 583 13.20 14.28 -19.19
C SER A 583 12.34 13.71 -18.08
N ILE A 584 11.03 13.88 -18.23
CA ILE A 584 9.98 13.15 -17.51
C ILE A 584 9.17 12.42 -18.56
N ARG A 585 9.01 11.11 -18.42
CA ARG A 585 8.13 10.29 -19.23
C ARG A 585 6.97 9.82 -18.37
N VAL A 586 5.75 10.03 -18.84
CA VAL A 586 4.53 9.54 -18.19
C VAL A 586 3.86 8.52 -19.10
N GLN A 587 3.62 7.34 -18.57
CA GLN A 587 2.76 6.34 -19.17
C GLN A 587 1.43 6.38 -18.43
N TRP A 588 0.39 6.81 -19.13
CA TRP A 588 -0.95 6.94 -18.60
C TRP A 588 -1.73 5.62 -18.71
N PRO A 589 -2.66 5.31 -17.81
CA PRO A 589 -3.53 4.13 -17.89
C PRO A 589 -4.33 4.04 -19.21
N SER A 590 -4.61 5.16 -19.84
CA SER A 590 -5.21 5.20 -21.18
C SER A 590 -4.36 4.55 -22.28
N GLY A 591 -3.08 4.20 -21.98
CA GLY A 591 -2.07 3.76 -22.93
C GLY A 591 -1.32 4.91 -23.62
N ARG A 592 -1.66 6.16 -23.31
CA ARG A 592 -0.93 7.33 -23.82
C ARG A 592 0.43 7.44 -23.15
N VAL A 593 1.46 7.81 -23.92
CA VAL A 593 2.79 8.12 -23.42
C VAL A 593 3.11 9.57 -23.73
N GLU A 594 3.57 10.32 -22.73
CA GLU A 594 3.99 11.71 -22.89
C GLU A 594 5.43 11.87 -22.40
N GLU A 595 6.21 12.66 -23.14
CA GLU A 595 7.58 13.02 -22.78
C GLU A 595 7.69 14.53 -22.63
N LEU A 596 8.20 14.95 -21.48
CA LEU A 596 8.46 16.34 -21.15
C LEU A 596 9.96 16.59 -21.21
N GLY A 597 10.35 17.74 -21.75
CA GLY A 597 11.74 18.15 -21.86
C GLY A 597 12.36 18.54 -20.51
N PRO A 598 13.62 19.02 -20.54
CA PRO A 598 14.37 19.29 -19.33
C PRO A 598 13.75 20.40 -18.47
N GLY A 599 13.97 20.28 -17.15
CA GLY A 599 13.52 21.26 -16.15
C GLY A 599 14.46 21.34 -14.95
N THR A 600 14.13 22.24 -14.02
CA THR A 600 14.93 22.50 -12.82
C THR A 600 14.41 21.73 -11.62
N ALA A 601 15.30 21.39 -10.70
CA ALA A 601 14.94 20.87 -9.38
C ALA A 601 14.24 21.92 -8.50
N GLY A 602 13.71 21.48 -7.34
CA GLY A 602 13.02 22.33 -6.39
C GLY A 602 11.64 22.79 -6.89
N ARG A 603 10.90 21.87 -7.51
CA ARG A 603 9.59 22.14 -8.11
C ARG A 603 8.54 21.14 -7.66
N ARG A 604 7.33 21.65 -7.44
CA ARG A 604 6.09 20.90 -7.38
C ARG A 604 5.39 21.06 -8.72
N ILE A 605 5.15 19.96 -9.44
CA ILE A 605 4.67 19.97 -10.83
C ILE A 605 3.39 19.15 -10.92
N THR A 606 2.33 19.73 -11.47
CA THR A 606 1.10 19.01 -11.80
C THR A 606 1.06 18.75 -13.29
N LEU A 607 0.93 17.48 -13.65
CA LEU A 607 0.80 16.98 -15.02
C LEU A 607 -0.64 16.59 -15.25
N ARG A 608 -1.18 16.96 -16.42
CA ARG A 608 -2.50 16.50 -16.85
C ARG A 608 -2.39 15.81 -18.20
N GLU A 609 -3.02 14.64 -18.32
CA GLU A 609 -3.02 13.87 -19.56
C GLU A 609 -3.47 14.71 -20.75
N GLY A 610 -2.67 14.74 -21.82
CA GLY A 610 -2.95 15.48 -23.03
C GLY A 610 -2.68 16.98 -22.99
N GLN A 611 -2.32 17.52 -21.82
CA GLN A 611 -2.04 18.94 -21.63
C GLN A 611 -0.61 19.22 -21.17
N GLY A 612 0.11 18.19 -20.69
CA GLY A 612 1.46 18.33 -20.14
C GLY A 612 1.44 19.02 -18.78
N ILE A 613 2.40 19.93 -18.52
CA ILE A 613 2.49 20.68 -17.26
C ILE A 613 1.35 21.72 -17.20
N VAL A 614 0.46 21.58 -16.21
CA VAL A 614 -0.67 22.52 -15.98
C VAL A 614 -0.42 23.44 -14.79
N ALA A 615 0.44 23.05 -13.86
CA ALA A 615 0.92 23.90 -12.79
C ALA A 615 2.39 23.56 -12.46
N GLU A 616 3.17 24.58 -12.09
CA GLU A 616 4.55 24.44 -11.64
C GLU A 616 4.85 25.51 -10.60
N GLU A 617 5.23 25.07 -9.39
CA GLU A 617 5.48 25.93 -8.24
C GLU A 617 6.86 25.63 -7.65
N PRO A 618 7.56 26.62 -7.12
CA PRO A 618 8.81 26.36 -6.40
C PRO A 618 8.51 25.64 -5.09
N LEU A 619 9.33 24.63 -4.76
CA LEU A 619 9.40 24.12 -3.39
C LEU A 619 10.11 25.15 -2.50
N PRO A 620 9.73 25.31 -1.24
CA PRO A 620 10.32 26.26 -0.30
C PRO A 620 11.82 26.12 -0.08
#